data_aae3cd8bf272e273d2e4f821e2b0600a
#
_entry.id   aae3cd8bf272e273d2e4f821e2b0600a
#
_cell.length_a   1.000
_cell.length_b   1.000
_cell.length_c   1.000
_cell.angle_alpha   90.00
_cell.angle_beta   90.00
_cell.angle_gamma   90.00
#
_symmetry.space_group_name_H-M   'P 1'
#
loop_
_entity.id
_entity.type
_entity.pdbx_description
1 polymer ?
#
loop_
_entity_poly.entity_id
_entity_poly.type
_entity_poly.pdbx_seq_one_letter_code
_entity_poly.pdbx_strand_id
1 'polypeptide(L)'
;QKIHRIVDRESRDGRLVLILGKEGHPEVEGIRGWCSESVVIDGEQAAQTFADALEPASRPVSLVAQTTVNRAIWNISVSILKKRCTNLKIFDTICKATDERQSEARLLAGASDQMIVIGDRKSSNTKRLYEISRSLCRNVLYIEDAAELTTQELLRTGNIGITAGAST
;
A
#
# COMPACT_ATOMS: atom_id res chain seq x y z
N GLN A 1 -8.87 -7.14 -14.34
CA GLN A 1 -8.91 -7.09 -12.86
C GLN A 1 -10.11 -6.27 -12.40
N LYS A 2 -10.57 -6.47 -11.15
CA LYS A 2 -11.74 -5.74 -10.59
C LYS A 2 -11.52 -4.23 -10.61
N ILE A 3 -10.32 -3.77 -10.25
CA ILE A 3 -9.97 -2.34 -10.21
C ILE A 3 -10.05 -1.69 -11.60
N HIS A 4 -9.60 -2.34 -12.67
CA HIS A 4 -9.66 -1.82 -14.04
C HIS A 4 -11.10 -1.55 -14.48
N ARG A 5 -12.04 -2.45 -14.16
CA ARG A 5 -13.46 -2.24 -14.47
C ARG A 5 -14.08 -1.07 -13.70
N ILE A 6 -13.64 -0.87 -12.45
CA ILE A 6 -14.09 0.27 -11.63
C ILE A 6 -13.63 1.57 -12.29
N VAL A 7 -12.32 1.71 -12.54
CA VAL A 7 -11.77 2.97 -13.03
C VAL A 7 -12.24 3.29 -14.46
N ASP A 8 -12.37 2.30 -15.33
CA ASP A 8 -12.95 2.47 -16.68
C ASP A 8 -14.38 3.01 -16.61
N ARG A 9 -15.24 2.42 -15.76
CA ARG A 9 -16.62 2.89 -15.57
C ARG A 9 -16.64 4.31 -15.02
N GLU A 10 -15.93 4.58 -13.93
CA GLU A 10 -15.95 5.89 -13.28
C GLU A 10 -15.37 6.99 -14.21
N SER A 11 -14.37 6.63 -15.02
CA SER A 11 -13.80 7.53 -16.02
C SER A 11 -14.80 7.85 -17.14
N ARG A 12 -15.55 6.86 -17.63
CA ARG A 12 -16.63 7.08 -18.63
C ARG A 12 -17.77 7.93 -18.06
N ASP A 13 -18.03 7.84 -16.76
CA ASP A 13 -18.99 8.68 -16.04
C ASP A 13 -18.49 10.13 -15.84
N GLY A 14 -17.35 10.52 -16.44
CA GLY A 14 -16.78 11.86 -16.38
C GLY A 14 -16.14 12.21 -15.02
N ARG A 15 -15.84 11.21 -14.19
CA ARG A 15 -15.22 11.41 -12.88
C ARG A 15 -13.70 11.42 -13.00
N LEU A 16 -13.06 12.27 -12.21
CA LEU A 16 -11.60 12.20 -12.03
C LEU A 16 -11.26 10.96 -11.20
N VAL A 17 -10.37 10.12 -11.72
CA VAL A 17 -9.88 8.97 -10.97
C VAL A 17 -8.65 9.38 -10.15
N LEU A 18 -8.78 9.31 -8.81
CA LEU A 18 -7.69 9.54 -7.88
C LEU A 18 -7.15 8.18 -7.43
N ILE A 19 -5.85 7.97 -7.64
CA ILE A 19 -5.18 6.71 -7.35
C ILE A 19 -4.23 6.91 -6.17
N LEU A 20 -4.54 6.32 -5.01
CA LEU A 20 -3.61 6.28 -3.91
C LEU A 20 -2.59 5.16 -4.15
N GLY A 21 -1.33 5.53 -4.37
CA GLY A 21 -0.26 4.58 -4.71
C GLY A 21 1.01 5.29 -5.09
N LYS A 22 2.03 4.51 -5.40
CA LYS A 22 3.36 5.05 -5.76
C LYS A 22 3.42 5.37 -7.25
N GLU A 23 3.76 6.61 -7.59
CA GLU A 23 3.99 7.07 -8.97
C GLU A 23 5.04 6.17 -9.65
N GLY A 24 4.80 5.83 -10.92
CA GLY A 24 5.67 4.96 -11.72
C GLY A 24 5.63 3.46 -11.34
N HIS A 25 4.84 3.06 -10.36
CA HIS A 25 4.67 1.65 -10.04
C HIS A 25 3.87 0.93 -11.14
N PRO A 26 4.28 -0.27 -11.63
CA PRO A 26 3.61 -0.97 -12.73
C PRO A 26 2.10 -1.16 -12.54
N GLU A 27 1.65 -1.43 -11.31
CA GLU A 27 0.22 -1.55 -10.99
C GLU A 27 -0.50 -0.21 -11.15
N VAL A 28 0.10 0.90 -10.68
CA VAL A 28 -0.48 2.25 -10.79
C VAL A 28 -0.56 2.67 -12.25
N GLU A 29 0.50 2.45 -13.02
CA GLU A 29 0.51 2.72 -14.47
C GLU A 29 -0.52 1.84 -15.20
N GLY A 30 -0.67 0.58 -14.80
CA GLY A 30 -1.71 -0.29 -15.32
C GLY A 30 -3.13 0.21 -15.03
N ILE A 31 -3.38 0.81 -13.86
CA ILE A 31 -4.66 1.44 -13.51
C ILE A 31 -4.88 2.70 -14.35
N ARG A 32 -3.87 3.55 -14.48
CA ARG A 32 -3.92 4.80 -15.28
C ARG A 32 -4.31 4.53 -16.73
N GLY A 33 -3.82 3.44 -17.32
CA GLY A 33 -4.13 3.05 -18.69
C GLY A 33 -5.63 2.80 -18.98
N TRP A 34 -6.47 2.71 -17.94
CA TRP A 34 -7.93 2.55 -18.04
C TRP A 34 -8.70 3.83 -17.75
N CYS A 35 -8.01 4.93 -17.52
CA CYS A 35 -8.61 6.23 -17.21
C CYS A 35 -8.33 7.23 -18.34
N SER A 36 -9.33 8.03 -18.71
CA SER A 36 -9.09 9.19 -19.59
C SER A 36 -8.30 10.27 -18.85
N GLU A 37 -8.49 10.37 -17.55
CA GLU A 37 -7.78 11.29 -16.69
C GLU A 37 -7.67 10.73 -15.26
N SER A 38 -6.45 10.84 -14.70
CA SER A 38 -6.17 10.38 -13.35
C SER A 38 -5.10 11.21 -12.67
N VAL A 39 -5.16 11.25 -11.34
CA VAL A 39 -4.13 11.85 -10.49
C VAL A 39 -3.64 10.78 -9.53
N VAL A 40 -2.33 10.65 -9.36
CA VAL A 40 -1.72 9.77 -8.36
C VAL A 40 -1.38 10.58 -7.13
N ILE A 41 -1.71 10.06 -5.95
CA ILE A 41 -1.32 10.61 -4.65
C ILE A 41 -0.54 9.55 -3.89
N ASP A 42 0.63 9.93 -3.36
CA ASP A 42 1.50 9.03 -2.57
C ASP A 42 1.49 9.49 -1.11
N GLY A 43 0.45 9.09 -0.38
CA GLY A 43 0.34 9.32 1.06
C GLY A 43 -0.46 10.56 1.48
N GLU A 44 -0.32 10.87 2.76
CA GLU A 44 -1.11 11.89 3.47
C GLU A 44 -0.89 13.31 2.92
N GLN A 45 0.36 13.71 2.76
CA GLN A 45 0.70 15.06 2.29
C GLN A 45 0.17 15.32 0.88
N ALA A 46 0.29 14.34 -0.02
CA ALA A 46 -0.23 14.46 -1.39
C ALA A 46 -1.78 14.51 -1.39
N ALA A 47 -2.43 13.74 -0.51
CA ALA A 47 -3.88 13.79 -0.33
C ALA A 47 -4.34 15.16 0.17
N GLN A 48 -3.60 15.77 1.11
CA GLN A 48 -3.89 17.10 1.62
C GLN A 48 -3.70 18.16 0.52
N THR A 49 -2.57 18.14 -0.20
CA THR A 49 -2.29 19.07 -1.30
C THR A 49 -3.37 18.98 -2.38
N PHE A 50 -3.78 17.76 -2.76
CA PHE A 50 -4.87 17.57 -3.71
C PHE A 50 -6.19 18.15 -3.20
N ALA A 51 -6.54 17.87 -1.94
CA ALA A 51 -7.78 18.34 -1.32
C ALA A 51 -7.83 19.87 -1.21
N ASP A 52 -6.70 20.53 -0.92
CA ASP A 52 -6.62 21.98 -0.79
C ASP A 52 -6.65 22.69 -2.16
N ALA A 53 -6.22 22.03 -3.23
CA ALA A 53 -6.30 22.53 -4.59
C ALA A 53 -7.69 22.39 -5.24
N LEU A 54 -8.62 21.68 -4.59
CA LEU A 54 -9.99 21.50 -5.11
C LEU A 54 -10.82 22.76 -4.93
N GLU A 55 -11.35 23.24 -6.04
CA GLU A 55 -12.37 24.30 -6.03
C GLU A 55 -13.71 23.78 -5.44
N PRO A 56 -14.52 24.62 -4.77
CA PRO A 56 -15.77 24.21 -4.13
C PRO A 56 -16.81 23.58 -5.08
N ALA A 57 -16.75 23.91 -6.37
CA ALA A 57 -17.59 23.34 -7.43
C ALA A 57 -16.87 22.28 -8.28
N SER A 58 -15.83 21.66 -7.74
CA SER A 58 -15.00 20.71 -8.47
C SER A 58 -15.78 19.49 -8.94
N ARG A 59 -15.31 18.95 -10.07
CA ARG A 59 -15.89 17.74 -10.68
C ARG A 59 -15.89 16.54 -9.74
N PRO A 60 -16.76 15.56 -9.99
CA PRO A 60 -16.83 14.34 -9.20
C PRO A 60 -15.48 13.57 -9.20
N VAL A 61 -15.10 13.03 -8.05
CA VAL A 61 -13.84 12.28 -7.86
C VAL A 61 -14.16 10.84 -7.46
N SER A 62 -13.40 9.89 -7.99
CA SER A 62 -13.44 8.47 -7.59
C SER A 62 -12.08 8.04 -7.09
N LEU A 63 -12.00 7.65 -5.82
CA LEU A 63 -10.76 7.20 -5.17
C LEU A 63 -10.64 5.68 -5.26
N VAL A 64 -9.48 5.22 -5.72
CA VAL A 64 -9.02 3.82 -5.66
C VAL A 64 -7.63 3.78 -5.04
N ALA A 65 -7.16 2.59 -4.67
CA ALA A 65 -5.82 2.38 -4.13
C ALA A 65 -5.07 1.28 -4.89
N GLN A 66 -3.76 1.42 -4.98
CA GLN A 66 -2.85 0.32 -5.28
C GLN A 66 -3.06 -0.80 -4.24
N THR A 67 -3.07 -2.06 -4.66
CA THR A 67 -3.48 -3.20 -3.80
C THR A 67 -2.60 -3.41 -2.57
N THR A 68 -1.37 -2.88 -2.58
CA THR A 68 -0.38 -3.01 -1.50
C THR A 68 -0.27 -1.79 -0.59
N VAL A 69 -1.13 -0.79 -0.74
CA VAL A 69 -1.15 0.39 0.13
C VAL A 69 -1.41 0.01 1.58
N ASN A 70 -0.76 0.73 2.48
CA ASN A 70 -0.96 0.57 3.92
C ASN A 70 -2.34 1.07 4.33
N ARG A 71 -3.05 0.28 5.15
CA ARG A 71 -4.40 0.60 5.64
C ARG A 71 -4.48 1.92 6.41
N ALA A 72 -3.46 2.25 7.20
CA ALA A 72 -3.44 3.52 7.94
C ALA A 72 -3.37 4.72 6.99
N ILE A 73 -2.50 4.67 5.96
CA ILE A 73 -2.38 5.70 4.93
C ILE A 73 -3.71 5.86 4.17
N TRP A 74 -4.34 4.73 3.79
CA TRP A 74 -5.66 4.74 3.17
C TRP A 74 -6.70 5.47 4.02
N ASN A 75 -6.81 5.12 5.30
CA ASN A 75 -7.81 5.70 6.20
C ASN A 75 -7.59 7.21 6.40
N ILE A 76 -6.33 7.65 6.55
CA ILE A 76 -5.98 9.06 6.68
C ILE A 76 -6.34 9.81 5.38
N SER A 77 -5.93 9.30 4.22
CA SER A 77 -6.22 9.94 2.92
C SER A 77 -7.72 10.03 2.65
N VAL A 78 -8.48 8.98 2.95
CA VAL A 78 -9.95 8.98 2.87
C VAL A 78 -10.56 10.06 3.78
N SER A 79 -10.06 10.18 5.02
CA SER A 79 -10.54 11.19 5.98
C SER A 79 -10.30 12.62 5.48
N ILE A 80 -9.12 12.89 4.92
CA ILE A 80 -8.76 14.19 4.34
C ILE A 80 -9.69 14.52 3.16
N LEU A 81 -9.80 13.60 2.21
CA LEU A 81 -10.57 13.81 0.98
C LEU A 81 -12.06 14.00 1.25
N LYS A 82 -12.64 13.26 2.20
CA LYS A 82 -14.06 13.41 2.60
C LYS A 82 -14.42 14.81 3.11
N LYS A 83 -13.47 15.53 3.69
CA LYS A 83 -13.71 16.87 4.21
C LYS A 83 -13.84 17.94 3.11
N ARG A 84 -13.24 17.71 1.96
CA ARG A 84 -13.13 18.68 0.86
C ARG A 84 -13.88 18.28 -0.42
N CYS A 85 -13.94 16.98 -0.73
CA CYS A 85 -14.60 16.48 -1.94
C CYS A 85 -16.09 16.23 -1.67
N THR A 86 -16.95 17.10 -2.16
CA THR A 86 -18.42 16.98 -1.98
C THR A 86 -19.02 15.80 -2.74
N ASN A 87 -18.45 15.40 -3.87
CA ASN A 87 -18.88 14.27 -4.69
C ASN A 87 -17.75 13.23 -4.84
N LEU A 88 -17.40 12.59 -3.72
CA LEU A 88 -16.35 11.56 -3.64
C LEU A 88 -16.99 10.17 -3.60
N LYS A 89 -16.66 9.31 -4.57
CA LYS A 89 -16.85 7.86 -4.49
C LYS A 89 -15.56 7.19 -4.03
N ILE A 90 -15.67 6.21 -3.15
CA ILE A 90 -14.52 5.52 -2.56
C ILE A 90 -14.65 4.02 -2.86
N PHE A 91 -13.62 3.47 -3.47
CA PHE A 91 -13.52 2.04 -3.77
C PHE A 91 -12.29 1.48 -3.05
N ASP A 92 -12.53 0.73 -1.98
CA ASP A 92 -11.46 0.01 -1.28
C ASP A 92 -10.97 -1.14 -2.17
N THR A 93 -9.83 -0.91 -2.82
CA THR A 93 -9.19 -1.87 -3.73
C THR A 93 -7.93 -2.48 -3.13
N ILE A 94 -7.63 -2.20 -1.85
CA ILE A 94 -6.53 -2.86 -1.14
C ILE A 94 -6.81 -4.37 -1.08
N CYS A 95 -5.79 -5.18 -1.36
CA CYS A 95 -5.93 -6.62 -1.29
C CYS A 95 -6.06 -7.07 0.18
N LYS A 96 -7.16 -7.77 0.51
CA LYS A 96 -7.39 -8.27 1.88
C LYS A 96 -6.25 -9.14 2.39
N ALA A 97 -5.75 -10.06 1.57
CA ALA A 97 -4.61 -10.91 1.94
C ALA A 97 -3.34 -10.09 2.22
N THR A 98 -3.12 -8.98 1.50
CA THR A 98 -2.00 -8.08 1.76
C THR A 98 -2.20 -7.31 3.07
N ASP A 99 -3.40 -6.83 3.33
CA ASP A 99 -3.76 -6.12 4.56
C ASP A 99 -3.64 -7.04 5.80
N GLU A 100 -4.12 -8.28 5.70
CA GLU A 100 -3.98 -9.31 6.73
C GLU A 100 -2.51 -9.61 7.01
N ARG A 101 -1.68 -9.86 5.98
CA ARG A 101 -0.24 -10.08 6.14
C ARG A 101 0.50 -8.90 6.78
N GLN A 102 0.15 -7.69 6.40
CA GLN A 102 0.75 -6.50 7.02
C GLN A 102 0.36 -6.39 8.51
N SER A 103 -0.88 -6.76 8.85
CA SER A 103 -1.36 -6.78 10.24
C SER A 103 -0.67 -7.86 11.07
N GLU A 104 -0.55 -9.07 10.52
CA GLU A 104 0.18 -10.18 11.14
C GLU A 104 1.67 -9.84 11.33
N ALA A 105 2.32 -9.30 10.31
CA ALA A 105 3.72 -8.90 10.40
C ALA A 105 3.95 -7.85 11.50
N ARG A 106 2.99 -6.94 11.71
CA ARG A 106 3.04 -5.97 12.80
C ARG A 106 2.98 -6.62 14.17
N LEU A 107 2.07 -7.59 14.35
CA LEU A 107 1.92 -8.32 15.60
C LEU A 107 3.17 -9.16 15.90
N LEU A 108 3.65 -9.91 14.90
CA LEU A 108 4.86 -10.72 15.01
C LEU A 108 6.09 -9.87 15.35
N ALA A 109 6.29 -8.76 14.65
CA ALA A 109 7.44 -7.90 14.88
C ALA A 109 7.45 -7.26 16.27
N GLY A 110 6.28 -6.96 16.82
CA GLY A 110 6.16 -6.45 18.20
C GLY A 110 6.40 -7.51 19.28
N ALA A 111 6.30 -8.80 18.94
CA ALA A 111 6.46 -9.91 19.86
C ALA A 111 7.79 -10.70 19.66
N SER A 112 8.61 -10.31 18.69
CA SER A 112 9.82 -11.04 18.32
C SER A 112 11.09 -10.25 18.63
N ASP A 113 12.14 -10.97 19.02
CA ASP A 113 13.48 -10.41 19.22
C ASP A 113 14.24 -10.25 17.88
N GLN A 114 13.85 -11.06 16.90
CA GLN A 114 14.33 -10.99 15.52
C GLN A 114 13.19 -11.30 14.54
N MET A 115 13.20 -10.63 13.39
CA MET A 115 12.31 -10.90 12.27
C MET A 115 13.08 -11.35 11.03
N ILE A 116 12.52 -12.31 10.30
CA ILE A 116 12.99 -12.71 8.98
C ILE A 116 11.86 -12.43 8.00
N VAL A 117 12.13 -11.56 7.02
CA VAL A 117 11.21 -11.24 5.94
C VAL A 117 11.71 -11.89 4.66
N ILE A 118 10.89 -12.77 4.07
CA ILE A 118 11.25 -13.57 2.90
C ILE A 118 10.50 -13.07 1.67
N GLY A 119 11.20 -12.90 0.55
CA GLY A 119 10.63 -12.68 -0.77
C GLY A 119 11.37 -11.65 -1.61
N ASP A 120 10.97 -11.53 -2.87
CA ASP A 120 11.61 -10.71 -3.89
C ASP A 120 11.74 -9.24 -3.43
N ARG A 121 12.98 -8.68 -3.52
CA ARG A 121 13.31 -7.29 -3.18
C ARG A 121 12.61 -6.27 -4.10
N LYS A 122 12.15 -6.69 -5.29
CA LYS A 122 11.37 -5.86 -6.21
C LYS A 122 9.87 -5.85 -5.85
N SER A 123 9.40 -6.80 -5.04
CA SER A 123 8.02 -6.86 -4.60
C SER A 123 7.68 -5.72 -3.64
N SER A 124 6.72 -4.87 -4.02
CA SER A 124 6.23 -3.77 -3.17
C SER A 124 5.61 -4.29 -1.87
N ASN A 125 4.95 -5.45 -1.90
CA ASN A 125 4.39 -6.07 -0.70
C ASN A 125 5.49 -6.55 0.25
N THR A 126 6.52 -7.27 -0.25
CA THR A 126 7.62 -7.76 0.59
C THR A 126 8.40 -6.59 1.21
N LYS A 127 8.68 -5.57 0.40
CA LYS A 127 9.33 -4.34 0.89
C LYS A 127 8.51 -3.69 2.02
N ARG A 128 7.18 -3.66 1.88
CA ARG A 128 6.30 -3.12 2.92
C ARG A 128 6.31 -3.94 4.20
N LEU A 129 6.32 -5.28 4.11
CA LEU A 129 6.47 -6.16 5.28
C LEU A 129 7.79 -5.90 6.01
N TYR A 130 8.89 -5.71 5.26
CA TYR A 130 10.19 -5.35 5.82
C TYR A 130 10.17 -4.01 6.55
N GLU A 131 9.58 -2.97 5.97
CA GLU A 131 9.45 -1.65 6.60
C GLU A 131 8.66 -1.73 7.91
N ILE A 132 7.53 -2.47 7.92
CA ILE A 132 6.72 -2.70 9.12
C ILE A 132 7.55 -3.41 10.19
N SER A 133 8.24 -4.49 9.82
CA SER A 133 9.08 -5.25 10.75
C SER A 133 10.18 -4.37 11.35
N ARG A 134 10.88 -3.58 10.53
CA ARG A 134 11.93 -2.65 10.98
C ARG A 134 11.44 -1.56 11.92
N SER A 135 10.19 -1.15 11.81
CA SER A 135 9.62 -0.12 12.69
C SER A 135 9.33 -0.62 14.12
N LEU A 136 9.27 -1.94 14.32
CA LEU A 136 8.84 -2.55 15.58
C LEU A 136 9.86 -3.53 16.17
N CYS A 137 10.71 -4.14 15.33
CA CYS A 137 11.74 -5.08 15.73
C CYS A 137 13.14 -4.52 15.39
N ARG A 138 14.07 -4.61 16.33
CA ARG A 138 15.42 -4.08 16.17
C ARG A 138 16.26 -4.88 15.17
N ASN A 139 16.09 -6.21 15.17
CA ASN A 139 16.84 -7.13 14.34
C ASN A 139 15.93 -7.68 13.24
N VAL A 140 16.11 -7.22 12.00
CA VAL A 140 15.31 -7.70 10.86
C VAL A 140 16.23 -8.10 9.72
N LEU A 141 16.13 -9.36 9.30
CA LEU A 141 16.78 -9.89 8.11
C LEU A 141 15.77 -9.85 6.94
N TYR A 142 16.23 -9.45 5.78
CA TYR A 142 15.47 -9.47 4.54
C TYR A 142 16.19 -10.35 3.52
N ILE A 143 15.60 -11.48 3.19
CA ILE A 143 16.20 -12.52 2.33
C ILE A 143 15.25 -12.88 1.19
N GLU A 144 15.79 -13.27 0.06
CA GLU A 144 15.03 -13.86 -1.05
C GLU A 144 15.06 -15.39 -0.98
N ASP A 145 16.16 -15.95 -0.49
CA ASP A 145 16.40 -17.39 -0.40
C ASP A 145 16.97 -17.75 0.97
N ALA A 146 16.72 -18.97 1.43
CA ALA A 146 17.27 -19.51 2.67
C ALA A 146 18.81 -19.60 2.65
N ALA A 147 19.42 -19.69 1.48
CA ALA A 147 20.89 -19.69 1.31
C ALA A 147 21.54 -18.35 1.73
N GLU A 148 20.76 -17.26 1.76
CA GLU A 148 21.24 -15.96 2.28
C GLU A 148 21.37 -15.93 3.80
N LEU A 149 20.78 -16.91 4.52
CA LEU A 149 20.88 -16.98 5.99
C LEU A 149 22.20 -17.60 6.42
N THR A 150 22.94 -16.86 7.23
CA THR A 150 24.08 -17.38 7.95
C THR A 150 23.73 -17.65 9.42
N THR A 151 24.34 -18.69 10.01
CA THR A 151 24.13 -19.00 11.44
C THR A 151 24.58 -17.88 12.37
N GLN A 152 25.46 -16.98 11.91
CA GLN A 152 25.94 -15.83 12.66
C GLN A 152 24.92 -14.69 12.72
N GLU A 153 23.99 -14.62 11.74
CA GLU A 153 22.95 -13.59 11.67
C GLU A 153 21.72 -13.96 12.50
N LEU A 154 21.56 -15.23 12.86
CA LEU A 154 20.45 -15.68 13.68
C LEU A 154 20.78 -15.49 15.17
N LEU A 155 19.86 -14.88 15.90
CA LEU A 155 19.95 -14.81 17.36
C LEU A 155 19.89 -16.21 17.94
N ARG A 156 20.83 -16.51 18.86
CA ARG A 156 20.90 -17.81 19.52
C ARG A 156 19.86 -18.01 20.60
N THR A 157 19.22 -16.93 21.05
CA THR A 157 18.23 -16.90 22.11
C THR A 157 17.14 -15.89 21.74
N GLY A 158 15.90 -16.18 22.10
CA GLY A 158 14.77 -15.31 21.86
C GLY A 158 13.79 -15.85 20.83
N ASN A 159 12.76 -15.08 20.57
CA ASN A 159 11.70 -15.41 19.62
C ASN A 159 12.05 -14.86 18.22
N ILE A 160 12.02 -15.73 17.23
CA ILE A 160 12.21 -15.34 15.83
C ILE A 160 10.85 -15.39 15.12
N GLY A 161 10.41 -14.24 14.64
CA GLY A 161 9.22 -14.13 13.80
C GLY A 161 9.60 -14.24 12.31
N ILE A 162 8.80 -14.97 11.53
CA ILE A 162 9.01 -15.15 10.09
C ILE A 162 7.77 -14.67 9.34
N THR A 163 7.95 -13.86 8.32
CA THR A 163 6.90 -13.44 7.40
C THR A 163 7.38 -13.50 5.96
N ALA A 164 6.46 -13.73 5.02
CA ALA A 164 6.80 -13.84 3.60
C ALA A 164 5.89 -13.00 2.72
N GLY A 165 6.45 -12.47 1.64
CA GLY A 165 5.66 -11.84 0.58
C GLY A 165 4.76 -12.83 -0.16
N ALA A 166 3.80 -12.33 -0.95
CA ALA A 166 2.91 -13.17 -1.75
C ALA A 166 3.59 -13.73 -3.01
N SER A 167 4.72 -13.13 -3.42
CA SER A 167 5.55 -13.54 -4.56
C SER A 167 6.91 -13.95 -3.99
N THR A 168 7.01 -15.18 -3.58
CA THR A 168 8.24 -15.84 -3.14
C THR A 168 8.58 -16.93 -4.14
#